data_46a69b797f2760d54ff8f89a5df3955d
#
_entry.id   46a69b797f2760d54ff8f89a5df3955d
#
_cell.length_a   1.000
_cell.length_b   1.000
_cell.length_c   1.000
_cell.angle_alpha   90.00
_cell.angle_beta   90.00
_cell.angle_gamma   90.00
#
_symmetry.space_group_name_H-M   'P 1'
#
loop_
_entity.id
_entity.type
_entity.pdbx_description
1 polymer ?
#
loop_
_entity_poly.entity_id
_entity_poly.type
_entity_poly.pdbx_seq_one_letter_code
_entity_poly.pdbx_strand_id
1 'polypeptide(L)'
;MSEFTVAEVSAAIVASWSRETCYARDDYIDRGRSGDQSRGQCGTTSLVLNDYFGGELVVADVFVDDQKDGVHYWNRLPDGQIVDLTKLQFLSNETLGTAKVLKRSPGSPVNGLAQYSLLKERVANFLKQSTASKDK
;
A
#
# COMPACT_ATOMS: atom_id res chain seq x y z
N MET A 1 14.18 4.43 -13.15
CA MET A 1 14.12 2.95 -13.06
C MET A 1 14.68 2.52 -11.71
N SER A 2 13.97 1.68 -11.00
CA SER A 2 14.43 1.20 -9.70
C SER A 2 15.53 0.13 -9.88
N GLU A 3 16.56 0.18 -9.04
CA GLU A 3 17.59 -0.87 -8.97
C GLU A 3 17.09 -2.14 -8.29
N PHE A 4 15.90 -2.11 -7.70
CA PHE A 4 15.27 -3.26 -7.03
C PHE A 4 14.12 -3.80 -7.88
N THR A 5 13.88 -5.10 -7.77
CA THR A 5 12.73 -5.72 -8.46
C THR A 5 11.42 -5.45 -7.71
N VAL A 6 10.30 -5.63 -8.41
CA VAL A 6 8.97 -5.53 -7.80
C VAL A 6 8.86 -6.52 -6.63
N ALA A 7 9.35 -7.74 -6.80
CA ALA A 7 9.31 -8.75 -5.73
C ALA A 7 10.10 -8.31 -4.51
N GLU A 8 11.28 -7.71 -4.70
CA GLU A 8 12.13 -7.25 -3.60
C GLU A 8 11.47 -6.11 -2.83
N VAL A 9 10.94 -5.11 -3.53
CA VAL A 9 10.29 -3.97 -2.90
C VAL A 9 8.99 -4.42 -2.21
N SER A 10 8.22 -5.29 -2.84
CA SER A 10 6.98 -5.82 -2.25
C SER A 10 7.26 -6.56 -0.95
N ALA A 11 8.29 -7.40 -0.91
CA ALA A 11 8.69 -8.11 0.31
C ALA A 11 9.10 -7.14 1.41
N ALA A 12 9.85 -6.10 1.06
CA ALA A 12 10.27 -5.07 2.01
C ALA A 12 9.07 -4.32 2.61
N ILE A 13 8.09 -4.01 1.77
CA ILE A 13 6.86 -3.32 2.20
C ILE A 13 6.09 -4.19 3.20
N VAL A 14 5.83 -5.44 2.84
CA VAL A 14 5.09 -6.37 3.70
C VAL A 14 5.80 -6.56 5.04
N ALA A 15 7.12 -6.70 5.03
CA ALA A 15 7.92 -6.86 6.24
C ALA A 15 7.91 -5.59 7.12
N SER A 16 7.59 -4.44 6.54
CA SER A 16 7.63 -3.14 7.22
C SER A 16 6.28 -2.69 7.78
N TRP A 17 5.20 -3.38 7.45
CA TRP A 17 3.86 -3.02 7.91
C TRP A 17 3.73 -3.12 9.43
N SER A 18 3.02 -2.14 10.02
CA SER A 18 2.59 -2.17 11.41
C SER A 18 1.37 -1.24 11.55
N ARG A 19 0.80 -1.19 12.75
CA ARG A 19 -0.30 -0.25 13.03
C ARG A 19 0.10 1.18 12.69
N GLU A 20 1.35 1.53 12.91
CA GLU A 20 1.88 2.88 12.71
C GLU A 20 2.00 3.26 11.24
N THR A 21 2.03 2.29 10.32
CA THR A 21 2.03 2.54 8.88
C THR A 21 0.64 2.53 8.27
N CYS A 22 -0.40 2.18 9.03
CA CYS A 22 -1.79 2.22 8.58
C CYS A 22 -2.29 3.65 8.47
N TYR A 23 -2.96 3.99 7.36
CA TYR A 23 -3.72 5.22 7.24
C TYR A 23 -5.18 4.88 6.94
N ALA A 24 -5.94 4.67 8.01
CA ALA A 24 -7.36 4.35 7.95
C ALA A 24 -7.98 4.64 9.31
N ARG A 25 -9.31 4.69 9.37
CA ARG A 25 -10.00 4.87 10.64
C ARG A 25 -9.75 3.66 11.55
N ASP A 26 -9.65 3.92 12.85
CA ASP A 26 -9.41 2.86 13.83
C ASP A 26 -10.47 1.76 13.78
N ASP A 27 -11.75 2.15 13.62
CA ASP A 27 -12.83 1.15 13.52
C ASP A 27 -12.69 0.24 12.30
N TYR A 28 -12.21 0.78 11.18
CA TYR A 28 -11.94 0.00 9.98
C TYR A 28 -10.85 -1.04 10.24
N ILE A 29 -9.76 -0.61 10.88
CA ILE A 29 -8.63 -1.50 11.18
C ILE A 29 -9.07 -2.59 12.16
N ASP A 30 -9.81 -2.20 13.21
CA ASP A 30 -10.20 -3.11 14.28
C ASP A 30 -11.20 -4.17 13.83
N ARG A 31 -11.99 -3.89 12.77
CA ARG A 31 -12.93 -4.87 12.21
C ARG A 31 -12.25 -5.92 11.34
N GLY A 32 -10.96 -5.75 11.01
CA GLY A 32 -10.22 -6.70 10.18
C GLY A 32 -10.03 -8.05 10.86
N ARG A 33 -9.54 -9.02 10.07
CA ARG A 33 -9.24 -10.35 10.60
C ARG A 33 -8.09 -10.26 11.59
N SER A 34 -8.16 -11.06 12.65
CA SER A 34 -7.08 -11.14 13.63
C SER A 34 -5.78 -11.56 12.93
N GLY A 35 -4.72 -10.81 13.14
CA GLY A 35 -3.41 -11.08 12.54
C GLY A 35 -3.25 -10.60 11.12
N ASP A 36 -4.26 -9.96 10.51
CA ASP A 36 -4.17 -9.42 9.17
C ASP A 36 -3.43 -8.07 9.20
N GLN A 37 -2.16 -8.09 8.83
CA GLN A 37 -1.32 -6.90 8.82
C GLN A 37 -1.57 -6.00 7.61
N SER A 38 -2.28 -6.48 6.58
CA SER A 38 -2.57 -5.69 5.38
C SER A 38 -3.71 -4.67 5.58
N ARG A 39 -4.56 -4.87 6.59
CA ARG A 39 -5.75 -4.03 6.82
C ARG A 39 -5.35 -2.56 7.04
N GLY A 40 -5.85 -1.68 6.18
CA GLY A 40 -5.57 -0.24 6.29
C GLY A 40 -4.23 0.21 5.70
N GLN A 41 -3.47 -0.69 5.05
CA GLN A 41 -2.14 -0.38 4.51
C GLN A 41 -2.14 0.08 3.06
N CYS A 42 -3.28 0.06 2.37
CA CYS A 42 -3.31 0.25 0.92
C CYS A 42 -2.81 1.64 0.47
N GLY A 43 -3.18 2.69 1.19
CA GLY A 43 -2.79 4.06 0.82
C GLY A 43 -1.29 4.27 0.88
N THR A 44 -0.67 3.93 2.01
CA THR A 44 0.77 4.08 2.19
C THR A 44 1.56 3.16 1.27
N THR A 45 1.12 1.91 1.14
CA THR A 45 1.75 0.90 0.29
C THR A 45 1.79 1.34 -1.17
N SER A 46 0.65 1.81 -1.71
CA SER A 46 0.57 2.22 -3.11
C SER A 46 1.46 3.42 -3.42
N LEU A 47 1.59 4.36 -2.49
CA LEU A 47 2.48 5.51 -2.66
C LEU A 47 3.95 5.08 -2.70
N VAL A 48 4.36 4.18 -1.81
CA VAL A 48 5.75 3.70 -1.80
C VAL A 48 6.07 2.92 -3.07
N LEU A 49 5.18 2.04 -3.52
CA LEU A 49 5.35 1.32 -4.79
C LEU A 49 5.48 2.30 -5.97
N ASN A 50 4.64 3.34 -5.98
CA ASN A 50 4.70 4.36 -7.03
C ASN A 50 6.02 5.12 -7.01
N ASP A 51 6.58 5.39 -5.83
CA ASP A 51 7.89 6.02 -5.70
C ASP A 51 8.99 5.20 -6.34
N TYR A 52 8.94 3.87 -6.22
CA TYR A 52 9.99 2.99 -6.75
C TYR A 52 9.84 2.70 -8.24
N PHE A 53 8.61 2.55 -8.73
CA PHE A 53 8.38 2.02 -10.08
C PHE A 53 7.63 2.96 -11.01
N GLY A 54 7.01 4.02 -10.49
CA GLY A 54 6.17 4.89 -11.29
C GLY A 54 4.85 4.21 -11.66
N GLY A 55 4.31 4.57 -12.81
CA GLY A 55 3.02 4.04 -13.26
C GLY A 55 1.85 4.81 -12.69
N GLU A 56 0.72 4.13 -12.53
CA GLU A 56 -0.53 4.74 -12.12
C GLU A 56 -0.99 4.25 -10.75
N LEU A 57 -1.56 5.16 -9.97
CA LEU A 57 -2.32 4.82 -8.78
C LEU A 57 -3.76 4.54 -9.22
N VAL A 58 -4.36 3.49 -8.68
CA VAL A 58 -5.75 3.13 -8.97
C VAL A 58 -6.52 3.13 -7.66
N VAL A 59 -7.76 3.61 -7.68
CA VAL A 59 -8.61 3.71 -6.50
C VAL A 59 -10.02 3.22 -6.83
N ALA A 60 -10.66 2.59 -5.85
CA ALA A 60 -12.07 2.21 -5.92
C ALA A 60 -12.71 2.44 -4.56
N ASP A 61 -14.02 2.75 -4.57
CA ASP A 61 -14.78 2.83 -3.34
C ASP A 61 -14.95 1.46 -2.70
N VAL A 62 -14.94 1.42 -1.38
CA VAL A 62 -15.24 0.21 -0.61
C VAL A 62 -16.65 0.35 -0.05
N PHE A 63 -17.48 -0.68 -0.24
CA PHE A 63 -18.84 -0.71 0.26
C PHE A 63 -19.00 -1.82 1.31
N VAL A 64 -19.70 -1.49 2.39
CA VAL A 64 -20.11 -2.44 3.42
C VAL A 64 -21.63 -2.46 3.39
N ASP A 65 -22.22 -3.60 3.04
CA ASP A 65 -23.68 -3.76 2.94
C ASP A 65 -24.31 -2.62 2.10
N ASP A 66 -23.71 -2.35 0.91
CA ASP A 66 -24.13 -1.35 -0.06
C ASP A 66 -23.96 0.11 0.40
N GLN A 67 -23.30 0.35 1.54
CA GLN A 67 -22.97 1.68 2.04
C GLN A 67 -21.49 1.97 1.82
N LYS A 68 -21.18 3.14 1.26
CA LYS A 68 -19.76 3.53 1.08
C LYS A 68 -19.10 3.68 2.43
N ASP A 69 -17.98 2.94 2.62
CA ASP A 69 -17.24 2.94 3.88
C ASP A 69 -15.84 3.56 3.77
N GLY A 70 -15.26 3.55 2.58
CA GLY A 70 -13.92 4.08 2.37
C GLY A 70 -13.45 3.84 0.95
N VAL A 71 -12.14 3.80 0.77
CA VAL A 71 -11.53 3.57 -0.55
C VAL A 71 -10.39 2.56 -0.43
N HIS A 72 -10.10 1.89 -1.54
CA HIS A 72 -8.97 0.97 -1.68
C HIS A 72 -8.07 1.45 -2.80
N TYR A 73 -6.76 1.45 -2.55
CA TYR A 73 -5.74 1.86 -3.51
C TYR A 73 -4.88 0.68 -3.92
N TRP A 74 -4.45 0.68 -5.18
CA TRP A 74 -3.45 -0.27 -5.68
C TRP A 74 -2.68 0.36 -6.85
N ASN A 75 -1.81 -0.42 -7.48
CA ASN A 75 -0.91 0.11 -8.49
C ASN A 75 -1.07 -0.59 -9.83
N ARG A 76 -0.95 0.17 -10.90
CA ARG A 76 -0.69 -0.34 -12.25
C ARG A 76 0.68 0.16 -12.66
N LEU A 77 1.62 -0.74 -12.88
CA LEU A 77 2.99 -0.41 -13.24
C LEU A 77 3.07 0.01 -14.71
N PRO A 78 4.18 0.66 -15.13
CA PRO A 78 4.32 1.13 -16.52
C PRO A 78 4.17 0.03 -17.57
N ASP A 79 4.50 -1.22 -17.24
CA ASP A 79 4.34 -2.37 -18.15
C ASP A 79 2.92 -2.97 -18.13
N GLY A 80 2.00 -2.38 -17.38
CA GLY A 80 0.63 -2.85 -17.25
C GLY A 80 0.39 -3.84 -16.12
N GLN A 81 1.43 -4.29 -15.43
CA GLN A 81 1.28 -5.21 -14.30
C GLN A 81 0.49 -4.56 -13.16
N ILE A 82 -0.49 -5.30 -12.63
CA ILE A 82 -1.27 -4.87 -11.47
C ILE A 82 -0.60 -5.41 -10.21
N VAL A 83 -0.35 -4.52 -9.24
CA VAL A 83 0.20 -4.89 -7.94
C VAL A 83 -0.76 -4.41 -6.86
N ASP A 84 -1.30 -5.34 -6.08
CA ASP A 84 -2.21 -5.05 -4.99
C ASP A 84 -1.85 -5.93 -3.79
N LEU A 85 -0.92 -5.45 -2.97
CA LEU A 85 -0.38 -6.22 -1.85
C LEU A 85 -1.37 -6.38 -0.70
N THR A 86 -2.42 -5.56 -0.68
CA THR A 86 -3.39 -5.53 0.42
C THR A 86 -4.77 -6.08 0.03
N LYS A 87 -4.88 -6.72 -1.13
CA LYS A 87 -6.17 -7.17 -1.66
C LYS A 87 -6.90 -8.17 -0.75
N LEU A 88 -6.18 -8.89 0.09
CA LEU A 88 -6.76 -9.88 1.00
C LEU A 88 -7.28 -9.29 2.32
N GLN A 89 -7.17 -7.96 2.50
CA GLN A 89 -7.62 -7.30 3.72
C GLN A 89 -9.14 -7.28 3.89
N PHE A 90 -9.87 -7.50 2.81
CA PHE A 90 -11.33 -7.31 2.81
C PHE A 90 -12.08 -8.45 3.45
N LEU A 91 -13.15 -8.10 4.17
CA LEU A 91 -14.09 -9.06 4.74
C LEU A 91 -15.14 -9.43 3.69
N SER A 92 -15.87 -10.52 3.94
CA SER A 92 -16.86 -11.04 2.97
C SER A 92 -18.00 -10.05 2.67
N ASN A 93 -18.31 -9.14 3.60
CA ASN A 93 -19.35 -8.14 3.41
C ASN A 93 -18.81 -6.83 2.81
N GLU A 94 -17.52 -6.78 2.46
CA GLU A 94 -16.88 -5.61 1.85
C GLU A 94 -16.70 -5.85 0.36
N THR A 95 -17.16 -4.91 -0.46
CA THR A 95 -17.06 -5.01 -1.92
C THR A 95 -16.44 -3.76 -2.50
N LEU A 96 -15.84 -3.90 -3.67
CA LEU A 96 -15.22 -2.78 -4.38
C LEU A 96 -16.12 -2.26 -5.49
N GLY A 97 -16.16 -0.95 -5.63
CA GLY A 97 -16.83 -0.28 -6.74
C GLY A 97 -15.94 -0.22 -7.98
N THR A 98 -16.30 0.67 -8.91
CA THR A 98 -15.58 0.84 -10.16
C THR A 98 -14.20 1.46 -9.91
N ALA A 99 -13.17 0.86 -10.51
CA ALA A 99 -11.79 1.37 -10.40
C ALA A 99 -11.61 2.63 -11.24
N LYS A 100 -10.83 3.58 -10.71
CA LYS A 100 -10.49 4.82 -11.38
C LYS A 100 -9.00 5.08 -11.24
N VAL A 101 -8.38 5.65 -12.26
CA VAL A 101 -6.99 6.12 -12.18
C VAL A 101 -6.96 7.40 -11.36
N LEU A 102 -6.08 7.44 -10.37
CA LEU A 102 -5.89 8.60 -9.51
C LEU A 102 -4.60 9.31 -9.89
N LYS A 103 -4.70 10.60 -10.22
CA LYS A 103 -3.52 11.40 -10.50
C LYS A 103 -2.86 11.78 -9.18
N ARG A 104 -1.61 11.35 -8.99
CA ARG A 104 -0.84 11.68 -7.80
C ARG A 104 -0.40 13.14 -7.83
N SER A 105 -0.65 13.87 -6.74
CA SER A 105 -0.13 15.22 -6.57
C SER A 105 1.38 15.18 -6.40
N PRO A 106 2.12 16.18 -6.95
CA PRO A 106 3.57 16.25 -6.77
C PRO A 106 3.95 16.33 -5.30
N GLY A 107 5.06 15.69 -4.93
CA GLY A 107 5.60 15.73 -3.58
C GLY A 107 4.97 14.74 -2.63
N SER A 108 5.10 15.03 -1.35
CA SER A 108 4.58 14.17 -0.28
C SER A 108 3.09 14.40 -0.06
N PRO A 109 2.33 13.37 0.36
CA PRO A 109 0.90 13.51 0.62
C PRO A 109 0.64 14.47 1.80
N VAL A 110 -0.46 15.20 1.72
CA VAL A 110 -0.91 16.08 2.81
C VAL A 110 -1.47 15.23 3.95
N ASN A 111 -2.31 14.25 3.62
CA ASN A 111 -2.93 13.34 4.58
C ASN A 111 -2.12 12.05 4.66
N GLY A 112 -1.94 11.54 5.88
CA GLY A 112 -1.20 10.30 6.09
C GLY A 112 0.30 10.44 5.89
N LEU A 113 0.84 11.65 5.95
CA LEU A 113 2.27 11.90 5.73
C LEU A 113 3.16 11.12 6.70
N ALA A 114 2.79 11.10 7.99
CA ALA A 114 3.57 10.40 9.01
C ALA A 114 3.65 8.90 8.72
N GLN A 115 2.52 8.29 8.38
CA GLN A 115 2.43 6.86 8.08
C GLN A 115 3.20 6.51 6.80
N TYR A 116 3.03 7.30 5.77
CA TYR A 116 3.74 7.13 4.49
C TYR A 116 5.25 7.28 4.70
N SER A 117 5.69 8.33 5.39
CA SER A 117 7.11 8.59 5.63
C SER A 117 7.77 7.46 6.42
N LEU A 118 7.06 6.94 7.42
CA LEU A 118 7.55 5.83 8.23
C LEU A 118 7.70 4.55 7.40
N LEU A 119 6.70 4.23 6.58
CA LEU A 119 6.78 3.04 5.72
C LEU A 119 7.92 3.18 4.72
N LYS A 120 8.05 4.33 4.09
CA LYS A 120 9.10 4.59 3.10
C LYS A 120 10.49 4.43 3.73
N GLU A 121 10.70 4.96 4.94
CA GLU A 121 11.96 4.83 5.66
C GLU A 121 12.27 3.38 6.00
N ARG A 122 11.29 2.63 6.51
CA ARG A 122 11.46 1.21 6.85
C ARG A 122 11.79 0.37 5.63
N VAL A 123 11.12 0.63 4.50
CA VAL A 123 11.38 -0.08 3.24
C VAL A 123 12.80 0.19 2.76
N ALA A 124 13.23 1.45 2.76
CA ALA A 124 14.59 1.82 2.37
C ALA A 124 15.63 1.12 3.22
N ASN A 125 15.43 1.08 4.54
CA ASN A 125 16.34 0.41 5.47
C ASN A 125 16.37 -1.10 5.25
N PHE A 126 15.21 -1.71 5.04
CA PHE A 126 15.11 -3.15 4.76
C PHE A 126 15.89 -3.52 3.49
N LEU A 127 15.70 -2.77 2.42
CA LEU A 127 16.37 -3.01 1.15
C LEU A 127 17.89 -2.82 1.26
N LYS A 128 18.32 -1.83 2.03
CA LYS A 128 19.73 -1.55 2.27
C LYS A 128 20.40 -2.69 3.02
N GLN A 129 19.75 -3.21 4.06
CA GLN A 129 20.25 -4.34 4.85
C GLN A 129 20.29 -5.62 4.02
N SER A 130 19.28 -5.85 3.20
CA SER A 130 19.23 -7.01 2.31
C SER A 130 20.38 -7.00 1.29
N THR A 131 20.66 -5.84 0.72
CA THR A 131 21.78 -5.66 -0.22
C THR A 131 23.12 -5.91 0.47
N ALA A 132 23.32 -5.35 1.66
CA ALA A 132 24.53 -5.57 2.46
C ALA A 132 24.74 -7.05 2.77
N SER A 133 23.68 -7.79 3.09
CA SER A 133 23.76 -9.23 3.36
C SER A 133 24.17 -10.02 2.13
N LYS A 134 23.76 -9.60 0.93
CA LYS A 134 24.11 -10.28 -0.31
C LYS A 134 25.57 -10.08 -0.71
N ASP A 135 26.19 -9.01 -0.25
CA ASP A 135 27.57 -8.65 -0.59
C ASP A 135 28.61 -9.36 0.31
N LYS A 136 28.18 -10.18 1.23
CA LYS A 136 29.08 -10.92 2.12
C LYS A 136 29.34 -12.34 1.67
#